data_622147058f20a435e2d655dfcfd21cbb
#
_entry.id   622147058f20a435e2d655dfcfd21cbb
#
_cell.length_a   1.000
_cell.length_b   1.000
_cell.length_c   1.000
_cell.angle_alpha   90.00
_cell.angle_beta   90.00
_cell.angle_gamma   90.00
#
_symmetry.space_group_name_H-M   'P 1'
#
loop_
_entity.id
_entity.type
_entity.pdbx_description
1 polymer ?
#
loop_
_entity_poly.entity_id
_entity_poly.type
_entity_poly.pdbx_seq_one_letter_code
_entity_poly.pdbx_strand_id
1 'polypeptide(L)'
;MTSDRPVAPLLTVKQVIPRVRDGAVGRDRLNERLTSATSRLTVVVAPAGWGKTVLLSSWAASLGPDAKVAWLSLDEEDDEPVRFWRYLIGALRTASDGVSAAVLEALMAPGLRPLDLAVPMLLNELAAASARRMSWSSTTST
;
A
#
# COMPACT_ATOMS: atom_id res chain seq x y z
N MET A 1 -0.27 25.78 -25.78
CA MET A 1 -0.42 26.21 -24.38
C MET A 1 -0.55 24.97 -23.53
N THR A 2 0.59 24.50 -23.02
CA THR A 2 0.65 23.36 -22.10
C THR A 2 0.10 23.86 -20.77
N SER A 3 -1.09 23.40 -20.38
CA SER A 3 -1.63 23.66 -19.04
C SER A 3 -0.70 22.98 -18.03
N ASP A 4 0.21 23.75 -17.50
CA ASP A 4 0.95 23.41 -16.29
C ASP A 4 -0.04 23.45 -15.11
N ARG A 5 -0.82 22.41 -15.01
CA ARG A 5 -1.74 22.23 -13.88
C ARG A 5 -0.86 21.81 -12.71
N PRO A 6 -0.76 22.61 -11.64
CA PRO A 6 0.04 22.24 -10.49
C PRO A 6 -0.44 20.88 -9.99
N VAL A 7 0.49 19.94 -9.90
CA VAL A 7 0.21 18.60 -9.39
C VAL A 7 -0.15 18.73 -7.91
N ALA A 8 -1.40 18.47 -7.59
CA ALA A 8 -1.88 18.55 -6.20
C ALA A 8 -1.01 17.67 -5.28
N PRO A 9 -0.63 18.18 -4.10
CA PRO A 9 0.14 17.40 -3.14
C PRO A 9 -0.65 16.16 -2.71
N LEU A 10 0.07 15.06 -2.43
CA LEU A 10 -0.53 13.85 -1.88
C LEU A 10 -1.02 14.10 -0.45
N LEU A 11 -2.25 13.68 -0.16
CA LEU A 11 -2.79 13.69 1.19
C LEU A 11 -2.21 12.52 1.98
N THR A 12 -1.21 12.76 2.80
CA THR A 12 -0.53 11.72 3.59
C THR A 12 -1.48 10.96 4.52
N VAL A 13 -2.58 11.59 4.96
CA VAL A 13 -3.62 10.95 5.76
C VAL A 13 -4.24 9.72 5.10
N LYS A 14 -4.27 9.66 3.76
CA LYS A 14 -4.74 8.48 3.02
C LYS A 14 -3.78 7.28 3.10
N GLN A 15 -2.54 7.50 3.50
CA GLN A 15 -1.48 6.50 3.57
C GLN A 15 -1.13 6.09 5.01
N VAL A 16 -1.91 6.54 5.98
CA VAL A 16 -1.74 6.22 7.40
C VAL A 16 -2.81 5.23 7.83
N ILE A 17 -2.40 4.17 8.53
CA ILE A 17 -3.33 3.22 9.13
C ILE A 17 -4.18 3.96 10.17
N PRO A 18 -5.51 3.97 10.04
CA PRO A 18 -6.39 4.62 11.02
C PRO A 18 -6.23 3.99 12.40
N ARG A 19 -6.21 4.82 13.43
CA ARG A 19 -6.17 4.33 14.81
C ARG A 19 -7.48 3.65 15.16
N VAL A 20 -7.39 2.46 15.75
CA VAL A 20 -8.53 1.78 16.35
C VAL A 20 -8.91 2.55 17.63
N ARG A 21 -10.18 2.91 17.77
CA ARG A 21 -10.69 3.58 18.97
C ARG A 21 -10.73 2.59 20.15
N ASP A 22 -10.45 3.10 21.35
CA ASP A 22 -10.64 2.34 22.57
C ASP A 22 -12.10 1.88 22.68
N GLY A 23 -12.31 0.61 23.02
CA GLY A 23 -13.65 0.03 23.08
C GLY A 23 -14.18 -0.54 21.76
N ALA A 24 -13.39 -0.54 20.69
CA ALA A 24 -13.78 -1.25 19.46
C ALA A 24 -13.93 -2.75 19.76
N VAL A 25 -15.01 -3.36 19.25
CA VAL A 25 -15.27 -4.78 19.41
C VAL A 25 -14.19 -5.59 18.68
N GLY A 26 -13.41 -6.35 19.43
CA GLY A 26 -12.42 -7.27 18.87
C GLY A 26 -13.10 -8.32 18.00
N ARG A 27 -12.49 -8.61 16.85
CA ARG A 27 -12.96 -9.64 15.91
C ARG A 27 -11.86 -10.66 15.68
N ASP A 28 -11.39 -11.28 16.76
CA ASP A 28 -10.23 -12.18 16.77
C ASP A 28 -10.33 -13.28 15.72
N ARG A 29 -11.51 -13.91 15.58
CA ARG A 29 -11.75 -14.92 14.56
C ARG A 29 -11.53 -14.41 13.12
N LEU A 30 -11.89 -13.16 12.82
CA LEU A 30 -11.66 -12.56 11.51
C LEU A 30 -10.20 -12.17 11.33
N ASN A 31 -9.55 -11.67 12.38
CA ASN A 31 -8.11 -11.38 12.37
C ASN A 31 -7.30 -12.66 12.14
N GLU A 32 -7.63 -13.75 12.78
CA GLU A 32 -7.02 -15.07 12.57
C GLU A 32 -7.18 -15.53 11.12
N ARG A 33 -8.37 -15.37 10.55
CA ARG A 33 -8.62 -15.70 9.13
C ARG A 33 -7.79 -14.86 8.17
N LEU A 34 -7.63 -13.56 8.43
CA LEU A 34 -6.78 -12.68 7.63
C LEU A 34 -5.30 -13.09 7.74
N THR A 35 -4.85 -13.42 8.95
CA THR A 35 -3.46 -13.83 9.20
C THR A 35 -3.13 -15.19 8.59
N SER A 36 -4.07 -16.14 8.63
CA SER A 36 -3.90 -17.48 8.07
C SER A 36 -4.13 -17.55 6.54
N ALA A 37 -4.62 -16.48 5.94
CA ALA A 37 -4.85 -16.43 4.51
C ALA A 37 -3.51 -16.51 3.75
N THR A 38 -3.35 -17.55 2.95
CA THR A 38 -2.18 -17.76 2.08
C THR A 38 -2.37 -17.19 0.67
N SER A 39 -3.57 -16.68 0.38
CA SER A 39 -3.91 -16.09 -0.91
C SER A 39 -3.22 -14.73 -1.10
N ARG A 40 -2.84 -14.47 -2.36
CA ARG A 40 -2.23 -13.19 -2.75
C ARG A 40 -3.18 -12.00 -2.67
N LEU A 41 -4.49 -12.27 -2.67
CA LEU A 41 -5.54 -11.28 -2.60
C LEU A 41 -6.63 -11.76 -1.65
N THR A 42 -6.99 -10.93 -0.70
CA THR A 42 -8.15 -11.12 0.18
C THR A 42 -9.06 -9.91 0.04
N VAL A 43 -10.34 -10.15 -0.21
CA VAL A 43 -11.36 -9.09 -0.35
C VAL A 43 -12.31 -9.15 0.84
N VAL A 44 -12.46 -8.01 1.52
CA VAL A 44 -13.41 -7.84 2.63
C VAL A 44 -14.55 -6.96 2.16
N VAL A 45 -15.74 -7.54 2.04
CA VAL A 45 -16.94 -6.84 1.58
C VAL A 45 -17.96 -6.77 2.72
N ALA A 46 -18.46 -5.58 2.98
CA ALA A 46 -19.54 -5.34 3.92
C ALA A 46 -20.16 -3.95 3.64
N PRO A 47 -21.42 -3.69 4.05
CA PRO A 47 -22.02 -2.38 3.94
C PRO A 47 -21.20 -1.29 4.67
N ALA A 48 -21.47 -0.01 4.34
CA ALA A 48 -20.88 1.11 5.06
C ALA A 48 -21.23 1.03 6.56
N GLY A 49 -20.28 1.41 7.42
CA GLY A 49 -20.48 1.39 8.87
C GLY A 49 -20.30 0.02 9.57
N TRP A 50 -20.06 -1.06 8.83
CA TRP A 50 -19.88 -2.41 9.40
C TRP A 50 -18.46 -2.67 9.93
N GLY A 51 -17.63 -1.64 10.02
CA GLY A 51 -16.33 -1.73 10.68
C GLY A 51 -15.22 -2.41 9.86
N LYS A 52 -15.28 -2.39 8.51
CA LYS A 52 -14.21 -2.92 7.64
C LYS A 52 -12.86 -2.29 7.95
N THR A 53 -12.82 -0.96 8.04
CA THR A 53 -11.58 -0.22 8.35
C THR A 53 -11.05 -0.58 9.74
N VAL A 54 -11.94 -0.69 10.74
CA VAL A 54 -11.58 -1.09 12.11
C VAL A 54 -10.98 -2.50 12.11
N LEU A 55 -11.60 -3.44 11.39
CA LEU A 55 -11.09 -4.80 11.25
C LEU A 55 -9.68 -4.80 10.66
N LEU A 56 -9.48 -4.12 9.52
CA LEU A 56 -8.19 -4.11 8.83
C LEU A 56 -7.11 -3.38 9.64
N SER A 57 -7.46 -2.27 10.31
CA SER A 57 -6.53 -1.55 11.18
C SER A 57 -6.12 -2.38 12.39
N SER A 58 -7.07 -3.08 13.00
CA SER A 58 -6.82 -4.00 14.13
C SER A 58 -5.93 -5.18 13.70
N TRP A 59 -6.23 -5.77 12.54
CA TRP A 59 -5.38 -6.82 11.97
C TRP A 59 -3.96 -6.31 11.67
N ALA A 60 -3.81 -5.17 11.02
CA ALA A 60 -2.50 -4.59 10.74
C ALA A 60 -1.69 -4.34 12.02
N ALA A 61 -2.33 -3.86 13.08
CA ALA A 61 -1.71 -3.68 14.39
C ALA A 61 -1.28 -5.01 15.03
N SER A 62 -1.99 -6.10 14.77
CA SER A 62 -1.67 -7.44 15.30
C SER A 62 -0.47 -8.11 14.64
N LEU A 63 -0.04 -7.65 13.48
CA LEU A 63 1.09 -8.23 12.74
C LEU A 63 2.46 -7.96 13.41
N GLY A 64 2.51 -7.07 14.38
CA GLY A 64 3.73 -6.73 15.10
C GLY A 64 4.59 -5.65 14.43
N PRO A 65 5.65 -5.19 15.13
CA PRO A 65 6.44 -4.02 14.72
C PRO A 65 7.30 -4.28 13.48
N ASP A 66 7.63 -5.52 13.18
CA ASP A 66 8.48 -5.88 12.03
C ASP A 66 7.69 -6.04 10.73
N ALA A 67 6.36 -6.04 10.80
CA ALA A 67 5.52 -6.16 9.64
C ALA A 67 5.54 -4.86 8.81
N LYS A 68 5.78 -5.01 7.51
CA LYS A 68 5.74 -3.90 6.55
C LYS A 68 4.36 -3.82 5.94
N VAL A 69 3.57 -2.86 6.37
CA VAL A 69 2.19 -2.65 5.89
C VAL A 69 2.12 -1.33 5.13
N ALA A 70 1.78 -1.41 3.84
CA ALA A 70 1.39 -0.24 3.06
C ALA A 70 -0.12 -0.06 3.19
N TRP A 71 -0.56 1.10 3.62
CA TRP A 71 -1.97 1.44 3.75
C TRP A 71 -2.37 2.47 2.70
N LEU A 72 -3.52 2.27 2.10
CA LEU A 72 -4.10 3.23 1.17
C LEU A 72 -5.62 3.30 1.34
N SER A 73 -6.13 4.47 1.67
CA SER A 73 -7.56 4.78 1.65
C SER A 73 -7.91 5.52 0.37
N LEU A 74 -8.89 5.02 -0.34
CA LEU A 74 -9.37 5.59 -1.61
C LEU A 74 -10.78 6.13 -1.45
N ASP A 75 -11.09 7.18 -2.19
CA ASP A 75 -12.43 7.73 -2.37
C ASP A 75 -12.74 7.95 -3.87
N GLU A 76 -13.94 8.46 -4.18
CA GLU A 76 -14.38 8.67 -5.56
C GLU A 76 -13.49 9.66 -6.34
N GLU A 77 -12.79 10.56 -5.66
CA GLU A 77 -11.88 11.51 -6.32
C GLU A 77 -10.58 10.84 -6.80
N ASP A 78 -10.30 9.63 -6.38
CA ASP A 78 -9.08 8.88 -6.73
C ASP A 78 -9.26 8.02 -8.00
N ASP A 79 -10.35 8.18 -8.73
CA ASP A 79 -10.65 7.45 -9.99
C ASP A 79 -9.71 7.84 -11.15
N GLU A 80 -8.98 8.96 -11.03
CA GLU A 80 -8.01 9.36 -12.04
C GLU A 80 -6.77 8.45 -11.96
N PRO A 81 -6.39 7.75 -13.06
CA PRO A 81 -5.35 6.72 -13.03
C PRO A 81 -4.00 7.19 -12.48
N VAL A 82 -3.52 8.36 -12.90
CA VAL A 82 -2.21 8.88 -12.44
C VAL A 82 -2.28 9.20 -10.95
N ARG A 83 -3.38 9.78 -10.48
CA ARG A 83 -3.60 10.09 -9.07
C ARG A 83 -3.62 8.82 -8.22
N PHE A 84 -4.35 7.80 -8.65
CA PHE A 84 -4.38 6.49 -8.00
C PHE A 84 -2.97 5.89 -7.85
N TRP A 85 -2.22 5.84 -8.95
CA TRP A 85 -0.87 5.27 -8.95
C TRP A 85 0.11 6.08 -8.10
N ARG A 86 -0.02 7.40 -8.05
CA ARG A 86 0.78 8.24 -7.14
C ARG A 86 0.55 7.87 -5.68
N TYR A 87 -0.70 7.69 -5.27
CA TYR A 87 -1.04 7.28 -3.92
C TYR A 87 -0.54 5.86 -3.62
N LEU A 88 -0.74 4.92 -4.54
CA LEU A 88 -0.29 3.55 -4.38
C LEU A 88 1.23 3.46 -4.24
N ILE A 89 1.98 4.10 -5.13
CA ILE A 89 3.45 4.14 -5.08
C ILE A 89 3.91 4.82 -3.78
N GLY A 90 3.28 5.92 -3.40
CA GLY A 90 3.56 6.60 -2.14
C GLY A 90 3.37 5.70 -0.92
N ALA A 91 2.25 4.99 -0.85
CA ALA A 91 1.97 4.03 0.23
C ALA A 91 2.99 2.88 0.26
N LEU A 92 3.36 2.32 -0.89
CA LEU A 92 4.37 1.27 -0.98
C LEU A 92 5.75 1.75 -0.51
N ARG A 93 6.11 3.00 -0.80
CA ARG A 93 7.37 3.60 -0.34
C ARG A 93 7.43 3.80 1.17
N THR A 94 6.30 4.01 1.85
CA THR A 94 6.28 4.08 3.32
C THR A 94 6.57 2.71 3.97
N ALA A 95 6.22 1.64 3.30
CA ALA A 95 6.37 0.27 3.80
C ALA A 95 7.64 -0.44 3.30
N SER A 96 8.28 0.05 2.25
CA SER A 96 9.42 -0.60 1.61
C SER A 96 10.45 0.39 1.07
N ASP A 97 11.68 0.30 1.55
CA ASP A 97 12.82 1.05 1.01
C ASP A 97 13.22 0.56 -0.40
N GLY A 98 12.62 -0.53 -0.86
CA GLY A 98 12.88 -1.11 -2.18
C GLY A 98 12.19 -0.39 -3.34
N VAL A 99 11.27 0.54 -3.06
CA VAL A 99 10.58 1.33 -4.09
C VAL A 99 11.20 2.72 -4.15
N SER A 100 11.90 3.01 -5.25
CA SER A 100 12.65 4.24 -5.43
C SER A 100 11.77 5.45 -5.78
N ALA A 101 12.32 6.66 -5.61
CA ALA A 101 11.67 7.89 -6.07
C ALA A 101 11.55 7.93 -7.60
N ALA A 102 12.44 7.25 -8.33
CA ALA A 102 12.44 7.22 -9.78
C ALA A 102 11.13 6.66 -10.37
N VAL A 103 10.47 5.72 -9.70
CA VAL A 103 9.15 5.21 -10.11
C VAL A 103 8.11 6.32 -10.10
N LEU A 104 8.12 7.17 -9.08
CA LEU A 104 7.21 8.30 -8.98
C LEU A 104 7.53 9.37 -10.02
N GLU A 105 8.80 9.64 -10.27
CA GLU A 105 9.26 10.56 -11.31
C GLU A 105 8.86 10.08 -12.71
N ALA A 106 8.99 8.77 -12.98
CA ALA A 106 8.55 8.16 -14.24
C ALA A 106 7.04 8.33 -14.46
N LEU A 107 6.24 8.22 -13.40
CA LEU A 107 4.80 8.47 -13.46
C LEU A 107 4.46 9.93 -13.78
N MET A 108 5.32 10.86 -13.41
CA MET A 108 5.13 12.30 -13.60
C MET A 108 5.80 12.83 -14.88
N ALA A 109 6.53 12.00 -15.61
CA ALA A 109 7.27 12.42 -16.81
C ALA A 109 6.33 12.88 -17.94
N PRO A 110 6.56 14.04 -18.53
CA PRO A 110 5.75 14.54 -19.63
C PRO A 110 5.99 13.74 -20.93
N GLY A 111 4.95 13.58 -21.73
CA GLY A 111 5.06 13.08 -23.12
C GLY A 111 5.06 11.58 -23.32
N LEU A 112 5.09 10.77 -22.25
CA LEU A 112 4.93 9.30 -22.30
C LEU A 112 3.58 8.91 -21.72
N ARG A 113 3.13 7.69 -22.01
CA ARG A 113 2.06 7.07 -21.22
C ARG A 113 2.66 6.74 -19.86
N PRO A 114 2.36 7.49 -18.78
CA PRO A 114 3.10 7.38 -17.52
C PRO A 114 3.08 5.97 -16.93
N LEU A 115 1.95 5.27 -17.12
CA LEU A 115 1.76 3.91 -16.61
C LEU A 115 2.60 2.87 -17.36
N ASP A 116 2.87 3.07 -18.64
CA ASP A 116 3.65 2.11 -19.44
C ASP A 116 5.12 2.04 -18.99
N LEU A 117 5.61 3.07 -18.32
CA LEU A 117 6.95 3.12 -17.76
C LEU A 117 6.95 2.83 -16.24
N ALA A 118 6.11 3.51 -15.48
CA ALA A 118 6.12 3.46 -14.02
C ALA A 118 5.71 2.08 -13.47
N VAL A 119 4.73 1.41 -14.09
CA VAL A 119 4.25 0.11 -13.60
C VAL A 119 5.30 -1.00 -13.75
N PRO A 120 5.95 -1.19 -14.92
CA PRO A 120 7.04 -2.16 -15.02
C PRO A 120 8.22 -1.86 -14.08
N MET A 121 8.59 -0.60 -13.92
CA MET A 121 9.63 -0.19 -12.96
C MET A 121 9.26 -0.61 -11.53
N LEU A 122 8.04 -0.30 -11.09
CA LEU A 122 7.55 -0.68 -9.78
C LEU A 122 7.58 -2.18 -9.55
N LEU A 123 7.10 -2.96 -10.52
CA LEU A 123 7.08 -4.42 -10.43
C LEU A 123 8.49 -5.00 -10.32
N ASN A 124 9.44 -4.48 -11.08
CA ASN A 124 10.85 -4.91 -11.01
C ASN A 124 11.47 -4.58 -9.64
N GLU A 125 11.22 -3.40 -9.09
CA GLU A 125 11.73 -3.02 -7.78
C GLU A 125 11.13 -3.85 -6.64
N LEU A 126 9.82 -4.12 -6.69
CA LEU A 126 9.15 -4.99 -5.73
C LEU A 126 9.67 -6.44 -5.79
N ALA A 127 9.89 -6.97 -6.98
CA ALA A 127 10.47 -8.30 -7.17
C ALA A 127 11.89 -8.37 -6.60
N ALA A 128 12.73 -7.36 -6.86
CA ALA A 128 14.09 -7.28 -6.32
C ALA A 128 14.10 -7.13 -4.78
N ALA A 129 13.17 -6.37 -4.21
CA ALA A 129 13.02 -6.22 -2.77
C ALA A 129 12.58 -7.53 -2.09
N SER A 130 11.71 -8.30 -2.73
CA SER A 130 11.27 -9.62 -2.25
C SER A 130 12.41 -10.64 -2.29
N ALA A 131 13.20 -10.66 -3.35
CA ALA A 131 14.35 -11.54 -3.49
C ALA A 131 15.42 -11.29 -2.41
N ARG A 132 15.68 -10.01 -2.10
CA ARG A 132 16.63 -9.64 -1.01
C ARG A 132 16.17 -10.15 0.36
N ARG A 133 14.88 -10.17 0.65
CA ARG A 133 14.34 -10.72 1.90
C ARG A 133 14.53 -12.24 2.01
N MET A 134 14.40 -12.96 0.91
CA MET A 134 14.62 -14.42 0.88
C MET A 134 16.10 -14.80 1.09
N SER A 135 17.03 -14.00 0.63
CA SER A 135 18.48 -14.26 0.81
C SER A 135 18.96 -14.03 2.25
N TRP A 136 18.29 -13.19 3.02
CA TRP A 136 18.65 -12.94 4.42
C TRP A 136 18.19 -14.06 5.36
N SER A 137 17.12 -14.78 5.07
CA SER A 137 16.60 -15.85 5.91
C SER A 137 17.42 -17.15 5.86
N SER A 138 18.33 -17.28 4.90
CA SER A 138 19.16 -18.50 4.73
C SER A 138 20.51 -18.47 5.43
N THR A 139 20.88 -17.37 6.13
CA THR A 139 22.19 -17.21 6.76
C THR A 139 22.16 -17.37 8.30
N THR A 140 21.05 -17.76 8.92
CA THR A 140 20.97 -17.99 10.35
C THR A 140 20.67 -19.46 10.64
N SER A 141 21.68 -20.31 10.36
CA SER A 141 21.70 -21.67 10.87
C SER A 141 23.17 -22.10 11.08
N THR A 142 23.68 -21.67 12.21
CA THR A 142 24.80 -22.37 12.87
C THR A 142 24.68 -22.13 14.36
#